data_31a8617aa380a802068625f6575f85a2
#
_entry.id   31a8617aa380a802068625f6575f85a2
#
_cell.length_a   1.000
_cell.length_b   1.000
_cell.length_c   1.000
_cell.angle_alpha   90.00
_cell.angle_beta   90.00
_cell.angle_gamma   90.00
#
_symmetry.space_group_name_H-M   'P 1'
#
loop_
_entity.id
_entity.type
_entity.pdbx_description
1 polymer ?
#
loop_
_entity_poly.entity_id
_entity_poly.type
_entity_poly.pdbx_seq_one_letter_code
_entity_poly.pdbx_strand_id
1 'polypeptide(L)'
;QRQMCIRDRDKNNVRIYACGPTVYNYAHIGNARMAVVFDSFVRLFRNKYPNVTYVSNITDIDDKIIEAANESNIPINELTKKYTDIYNADMSKLNVLHPDIQPKATEYVEDMVNFIDKLIQKDKAYEKDGHVFFHVPSYGGYGKLSNREIDQQLAGSRVPVSYTHLTLPTSSWV
;
A
#
# COMPACT_ATOMS: atom_id res chain seq x y z
N GLN A 1 3.08 -5.16 9.85
CA GLN A 1 4.03 -5.71 8.89
C GLN A 1 3.53 -7.02 8.35
N ARG A 2 2.64 -6.88 7.45
CA ARG A 2 1.97 -8.04 6.94
C ARG A 2 1.85 -7.85 5.51
N GLN A 3 2.48 -8.72 4.81
CA GLN A 3 1.69 -9.16 3.75
C GLN A 3 2.42 -9.43 2.53
N MET A 4 2.74 -10.65 2.55
CA MET A 4 2.86 -11.31 1.28
C MET A 4 1.61 -12.15 1.09
N CYS A 5 0.75 -11.73 0.20
CA CYS A 5 -0.28 -12.60 -0.32
C CYS A 5 0.17 -13.10 -1.68
N ILE A 6 0.90 -14.19 -1.69
CA ILE A 6 1.15 -14.91 -2.93
C ILE A 6 -0.09 -15.77 -3.17
N ARG A 7 -0.96 -15.33 -4.06
CA ARG A 7 -2.18 -16.03 -4.43
C ARG A 7 -2.28 -16.31 -5.92
N ASP A 8 -1.16 -16.22 -6.62
CA ASP A 8 -1.16 -16.56 -8.02
C ASP A 8 -1.15 -18.08 -8.16
N ARG A 9 -2.16 -18.63 -8.83
CA ARG A 9 -2.25 -20.05 -9.15
C ARG A 9 -1.63 -20.40 -10.50
N ASP A 10 -1.12 -19.38 -11.20
CA ASP A 10 -0.44 -19.56 -12.46
C ASP A 10 1.05 -19.82 -12.20
N LYS A 11 1.44 -21.08 -12.33
CA LYS A 11 2.84 -21.50 -12.17
C LYS A 11 3.78 -20.96 -13.25
N ASN A 12 3.24 -20.44 -14.33
CA ASN A 12 4.02 -19.87 -15.42
C ASN A 12 4.22 -18.35 -15.27
N ASN A 13 3.45 -17.71 -14.39
CA ASN A 13 3.50 -16.26 -14.21
C ASN A 13 3.22 -15.89 -12.75
N VAL A 14 4.26 -15.84 -11.94
CA VAL A 14 4.19 -15.46 -10.53
C VAL A 14 4.16 -13.94 -10.41
N ARG A 15 3.17 -13.40 -9.74
CA ARG A 15 3.03 -11.96 -9.48
C ARG A 15 3.15 -11.67 -7.99
N ILE A 16 4.05 -10.76 -7.67
CA ILE A 16 4.35 -10.37 -6.29
C ILE A 16 4.10 -8.88 -6.15
N TYR A 17 3.27 -8.50 -5.17
CA TYR A 17 3.05 -7.11 -4.80
C TYR A 17 3.53 -6.90 -3.36
N ALA A 18 4.45 -5.94 -3.17
CA ALA A 18 4.91 -5.49 -1.86
C ALA A 18 4.54 -4.03 -1.64
N CYS A 19 4.07 -3.70 -0.43
CA CYS A 19 3.91 -2.31 -0.04
C CYS A 19 5.26 -1.59 -0.07
N GLY A 20 5.32 -0.47 -0.79
CA GLY A 20 6.49 0.40 -0.83
C GLY A 20 6.50 1.42 0.31
N PRO A 21 7.46 2.33 0.31
CA PRO A 21 7.60 3.36 1.33
C PRO A 21 6.58 4.49 1.15
N THR A 22 6.28 5.20 2.26
CA THR A 22 5.70 6.54 2.23
C THR A 22 6.87 7.53 2.20
N VAL A 23 6.92 8.37 1.16
CA VAL A 23 8.09 9.17 0.81
C VAL A 23 8.03 10.60 1.37
N TYR A 24 8.01 10.71 2.70
CA TYR A 24 8.03 11.99 3.42
C TYR A 24 9.39 12.30 4.06
N ASN A 25 10.27 11.30 4.20
CA ASN A 25 11.57 11.42 4.85
C ASN A 25 12.52 10.32 4.36
N TYR A 26 13.77 10.35 4.82
CA TYR A 26 14.76 9.30 4.56
C TYR A 26 14.27 7.92 5.01
N ALA A 27 14.65 6.89 4.27
CA ALA A 27 14.39 5.52 4.66
C ALA A 27 15.19 5.15 5.92
N HIS A 28 14.56 4.39 6.82
CA HIS A 28 15.24 3.79 7.96
C HIS A 28 15.47 2.30 7.74
N ILE A 29 16.24 1.67 8.63
CA ILE A 29 16.61 0.24 8.52
C ILE A 29 15.39 -0.70 8.37
N GLY A 30 14.23 -0.34 8.90
CA GLY A 30 13.00 -1.11 8.76
C GLY A 30 12.49 -1.16 7.31
N ASN A 31 12.61 -0.06 6.57
CA ASN A 31 12.27 -0.01 5.14
C ASN A 31 13.27 -0.86 4.34
N ALA A 32 14.56 -0.72 4.63
CA ALA A 32 15.61 -1.51 4.00
C ALA A 32 15.44 -3.01 4.24
N ARG A 33 15.15 -3.41 5.49
CA ARG A 33 14.88 -4.82 5.82
C ARG A 33 13.75 -5.40 4.98
N MET A 34 12.65 -4.66 4.83
CA MET A 34 11.53 -5.12 4.00
C MET A 34 11.98 -5.29 2.54
N ALA A 35 12.64 -4.29 1.97
CA ALA A 35 13.12 -4.33 0.59
C ALA A 35 14.05 -5.53 0.33
N VAL A 36 15.03 -5.78 1.22
CA VAL A 36 15.97 -6.90 1.13
C VAL A 36 15.25 -8.25 1.22
N VAL A 37 14.28 -8.39 2.12
CA VAL A 37 13.51 -9.63 2.25
C VAL A 37 12.73 -9.92 0.96
N PHE A 38 12.04 -8.93 0.41
CA PHE A 38 11.30 -9.10 -0.85
C PHE A 38 12.24 -9.38 -2.03
N ASP A 39 13.38 -8.69 -2.10
CA ASP A 39 14.41 -8.96 -3.11
C ASP A 39 14.87 -10.42 -3.08
N SER A 40 15.14 -10.95 -1.88
CA SER A 40 15.52 -12.34 -1.71
C SER A 40 14.46 -13.32 -2.23
N PHE A 41 13.18 -13.04 -1.96
CA PHE A 41 12.07 -13.83 -2.50
C PHE A 41 11.96 -13.72 -4.02
N VAL A 42 12.05 -12.51 -4.57
CA VAL A 42 11.99 -12.29 -6.02
C VAL A 42 13.09 -13.06 -6.73
N ARG A 43 14.34 -12.99 -6.22
CA ARG A 43 15.48 -13.74 -6.78
C ARG A 43 15.25 -15.25 -6.73
N LEU A 44 14.74 -15.76 -5.58
CA LEU A 44 14.39 -17.17 -5.44
C LEU A 44 13.33 -17.61 -6.44
N PHE A 45 12.27 -16.82 -6.62
CA PHE A 45 11.20 -17.15 -7.55
C PHE A 45 11.65 -17.05 -9.01
N ARG A 46 12.45 -16.05 -9.37
CA ARG A 46 13.04 -15.95 -10.73
C ARG A 46 13.93 -17.14 -11.08
N ASN A 47 14.47 -17.82 -10.07
CA ASN A 47 15.24 -19.05 -10.28
C ASN A 47 14.36 -20.30 -10.47
N LYS A 48 13.09 -20.26 -9.99
CA LYS A 48 12.18 -21.42 -10.00
C LYS A 48 11.05 -21.34 -11.03
N TYR A 49 10.71 -20.14 -11.46
CA TYR A 49 9.57 -19.88 -12.32
C TYR A 49 9.99 -19.10 -13.57
N PRO A 50 9.39 -19.39 -14.72
CA PRO A 50 9.80 -18.77 -15.98
C PRO A 50 9.51 -17.27 -16.05
N ASN A 51 8.42 -16.82 -15.42
CA ASN A 51 8.05 -15.40 -15.38
C ASN A 51 7.71 -15.00 -13.96
N VAL A 52 8.32 -13.91 -13.49
CA VAL A 52 8.04 -13.32 -12.17
C VAL A 52 7.94 -11.81 -12.35
N THR A 53 6.79 -11.26 -12.03
CA THR A 53 6.56 -9.80 -12.01
C THR A 53 6.54 -9.31 -10.57
N TYR A 54 7.43 -8.40 -10.24
CA TYR A 54 7.53 -7.78 -8.94
C TYR A 54 7.08 -6.33 -8.98
N VAL A 55 6.09 -6.01 -8.16
CA VAL A 55 5.51 -4.67 -8.04
C VAL A 55 5.73 -4.17 -6.62
N SER A 56 6.22 -2.93 -6.50
CA SER A 56 6.30 -2.23 -5.21
C SER A 56 5.93 -0.77 -5.43
N ASN A 57 4.87 -0.31 -4.78
CA ASN A 57 4.38 1.06 -4.97
C ASN A 57 5.24 2.10 -4.23
N ILE A 58 5.05 3.35 -4.61
CA ILE A 58 5.43 4.54 -3.84
C ILE A 58 4.14 5.16 -3.30
N THR A 59 4.06 5.34 -1.99
CA THR A 59 2.98 6.11 -1.36
C THR A 59 3.43 7.57 -1.32
N ASP A 60 3.00 8.32 -2.31
CA ASP A 60 3.34 9.73 -2.52
C ASP A 60 2.22 10.68 -2.11
N ILE A 61 1.23 10.15 -1.39
CA ILE A 61 0.17 10.90 -0.74
C ILE A 61 -0.16 10.26 0.61
N ASP A 62 -0.08 11.07 1.68
CA ASP A 62 -0.32 10.66 3.08
C ASP A 62 -0.31 11.93 3.93
N ASP A 63 -0.98 11.93 5.07
CA ASP A 63 -0.99 13.06 6.00
C ASP A 63 0.42 13.47 6.43
N LYS A 64 1.32 12.51 6.63
CA LYS A 64 2.73 12.76 6.96
C LYS A 64 3.49 13.49 5.87
N ILE A 65 3.12 13.29 4.61
CA ILE A 65 3.72 14.01 3.48
C ILE A 65 3.26 15.47 3.53
N ILE A 66 1.97 15.71 3.80
CA ILE A 66 1.42 17.06 3.92
C ILE A 66 2.07 17.80 5.09
N GLU A 67 2.20 17.16 6.24
CA GLU A 67 2.89 17.71 7.42
C GLU A 67 4.34 18.05 7.09
N ALA A 68 5.12 17.13 6.53
CA ALA A 68 6.51 17.33 6.19
C ALA A 68 6.72 18.42 5.11
N ALA A 69 5.81 18.52 4.14
CA ALA A 69 5.83 19.57 3.13
C ALA A 69 5.60 20.96 3.75
N ASN A 70 4.62 21.07 4.66
CA ASN A 70 4.32 22.30 5.37
C ASN A 70 5.49 22.72 6.29
N GLU A 71 6.06 21.79 7.06
CA GLU A 71 7.20 22.05 7.95
C GLU A 71 8.45 22.51 7.19
N SER A 72 8.72 21.91 6.04
CA SER A 72 9.89 22.23 5.22
C SER A 72 9.66 23.37 4.24
N ASN A 73 8.42 23.84 4.08
CA ASN A 73 7.99 24.83 3.09
C ASN A 73 8.40 24.44 1.64
N ILE A 74 8.28 23.15 1.33
CA ILE A 74 8.59 22.57 0.02
C ILE A 74 7.28 22.05 -0.59
N PRO A 75 7.01 22.25 -1.89
CA PRO A 75 5.87 21.66 -2.57
C PRO A 75 5.85 20.14 -2.46
N ILE A 76 4.66 19.54 -2.27
CA ILE A 76 4.49 18.09 -2.04
C ILE A 76 5.14 17.26 -3.17
N ASN A 77 4.96 17.66 -4.41
CA ASN A 77 5.53 16.97 -5.57
C ASN A 77 7.07 16.98 -5.57
N GLU A 78 7.70 18.06 -5.14
CA GLU A 78 9.15 18.15 -5.01
C GLU A 78 9.67 17.29 -3.86
N LEU A 79 8.99 17.35 -2.72
CA LEU A 79 9.32 16.55 -1.54
C LEU A 79 9.23 15.06 -1.84
N THR A 80 8.12 14.62 -2.39
CA THR A 80 7.90 13.20 -2.72
C THR A 80 8.85 12.69 -3.79
N LYS A 81 9.14 13.52 -4.81
CA LYS A 81 10.15 13.19 -5.83
C LYS A 81 11.52 13.03 -5.19
N LYS A 82 11.96 13.99 -4.38
CA LYS A 82 13.25 13.97 -3.68
C LYS A 82 13.44 12.68 -2.88
N TYR A 83 12.47 12.34 -2.02
CA TYR A 83 12.61 11.15 -1.16
C TYR A 83 12.40 9.84 -1.90
N THR A 84 11.67 9.82 -3.02
CA THR A 84 11.62 8.67 -3.91
C THR A 84 12.98 8.40 -4.54
N ASP A 85 13.63 9.44 -5.07
CA ASP A 85 14.94 9.32 -5.71
C ASP A 85 16.00 8.84 -4.70
N ILE A 86 15.99 9.40 -3.48
CA ILE A 86 16.88 8.99 -2.39
C ILE A 86 16.62 7.53 -1.99
N TYR A 87 15.36 7.14 -1.80
CA TYR A 87 14.99 5.76 -1.45
C TYR A 87 15.51 4.76 -2.49
N ASN A 88 15.26 5.03 -3.77
CA ASN A 88 15.71 4.15 -4.85
C ASN A 88 17.24 4.06 -4.91
N ALA A 89 17.94 5.19 -4.72
CA ALA A 89 19.40 5.21 -4.66
C ALA A 89 19.95 4.40 -3.46
N ASP A 90 19.34 4.52 -2.29
CA ASP A 90 19.78 3.79 -1.10
C ASP A 90 19.50 2.30 -1.21
N MET A 91 18.34 1.89 -1.76
CA MET A 91 18.06 0.48 -2.03
C MET A 91 19.02 -0.11 -3.05
N SER A 92 19.40 0.66 -4.07
CA SER A 92 20.41 0.24 -5.07
C SER A 92 21.79 0.02 -4.43
N LYS A 93 22.21 0.86 -3.47
CA LYS A 93 23.47 0.67 -2.71
C LYS A 93 23.45 -0.62 -1.87
N LEU A 94 22.28 -1.07 -1.45
CA LEU A 94 22.08 -2.36 -0.77
C LEU A 94 21.98 -3.54 -1.75
N ASN A 95 22.19 -3.31 -3.04
CA ASN A 95 22.06 -4.30 -4.12
C ASN A 95 20.65 -4.93 -4.21
N VAL A 96 19.62 -4.20 -3.78
CA VAL A 96 18.22 -4.57 -3.93
C VAL A 96 17.80 -4.31 -5.37
N LEU A 97 17.14 -5.29 -5.99
CA LEU A 97 16.60 -5.15 -7.34
C LEU A 97 15.49 -4.10 -7.36
N HIS A 98 15.52 -3.25 -8.39
CA HIS A 98 14.40 -2.36 -8.65
C HIS A 98 13.15 -3.19 -9.00
N PRO A 99 11.96 -2.85 -8.51
CA PRO A 99 10.72 -3.52 -8.92
C PRO A 99 10.51 -3.38 -10.43
N ASP A 100 9.88 -4.38 -11.04
CA ASP A 100 9.52 -4.31 -12.46
C ASP A 100 8.51 -3.19 -12.73
N ILE A 101 7.62 -2.94 -11.74
CA ILE A 101 6.62 -1.87 -11.79
C ILE A 101 6.64 -1.16 -10.43
N GLN A 102 6.80 0.16 -10.44
CA GLN A 102 6.79 1.01 -9.24
C GLN A 102 5.72 2.10 -9.39
N PRO A 103 4.42 1.76 -9.20
CA PRO A 103 3.34 2.73 -9.36
C PRO A 103 3.33 3.73 -8.18
N LYS A 104 2.95 4.96 -8.48
CA LYS A 104 2.68 5.98 -7.46
C LYS A 104 1.20 6.02 -7.12
N ALA A 105 0.86 6.22 -5.85
CA ALA A 105 -0.53 6.27 -5.42
C ALA A 105 -1.31 7.38 -6.13
N THR A 106 -0.68 8.53 -6.35
CA THR A 106 -1.30 9.68 -7.07
C THR A 106 -1.69 9.38 -8.50
N GLU A 107 -1.02 8.44 -9.17
CA GLU A 107 -1.31 8.05 -10.56
C GLU A 107 -2.58 7.21 -10.70
N TYR A 108 -3.09 6.67 -9.59
CA TYR A 108 -4.23 5.72 -9.55
C TYR A 108 -5.45 6.25 -8.80
N VAL A 109 -5.52 7.56 -8.53
CA VAL A 109 -6.64 8.16 -7.78
C VAL A 109 -7.96 7.93 -8.48
N GLU A 110 -8.02 8.18 -9.78
CA GLU A 110 -9.24 8.00 -10.57
C GLU A 110 -9.70 6.52 -10.55
N ASP A 111 -8.75 5.58 -10.66
CA ASP A 111 -9.06 4.15 -10.55
C ASP A 111 -9.57 3.77 -9.16
N MET A 112 -9.01 4.39 -8.10
CA MET A 112 -9.48 4.19 -6.74
C MET A 112 -10.91 4.70 -6.57
N VAL A 113 -11.21 5.90 -7.04
CA VAL A 113 -12.57 6.49 -7.01
C VAL A 113 -13.56 5.60 -7.75
N ASN A 114 -13.23 5.20 -8.97
CA ASN A 114 -14.06 4.30 -9.78
C ASN A 114 -14.28 2.93 -9.10
N PHE A 115 -13.29 2.44 -8.37
CA PHE A 115 -13.41 1.19 -7.62
C PHE A 115 -14.33 1.35 -6.39
N ILE A 116 -14.19 2.47 -5.68
CA ILE A 116 -15.03 2.81 -4.53
C ILE A 116 -16.50 2.95 -4.95
N ASP A 117 -16.78 3.65 -6.04
CA ASP A 117 -18.13 3.78 -6.59
C ASP A 117 -18.77 2.42 -6.88
N LYS A 118 -17.99 1.49 -7.45
CA LYS A 118 -18.46 0.10 -7.67
C LYS A 118 -18.75 -0.64 -6.36
N LEU A 119 -18.03 -0.34 -5.29
CA LEU A 119 -18.31 -0.92 -3.96
C LEU A 119 -19.59 -0.35 -3.37
N ILE A 120 -19.82 0.95 -3.51
CA ILE A 120 -21.07 1.61 -3.08
C ILE A 120 -22.27 1.03 -3.85
N GLN A 121 -22.18 0.94 -5.18
CA GLN A 121 -23.23 0.34 -6.02
C GLN A 121 -23.57 -1.11 -5.67
N LYS A 122 -22.63 -1.83 -5.04
CA LYS A 122 -22.82 -3.21 -4.59
C LYS A 122 -23.18 -3.34 -3.11
N ASP A 123 -23.53 -2.25 -2.45
CA ASP A 123 -23.80 -2.21 -1.00
C ASP A 123 -22.66 -2.78 -0.14
N LYS A 124 -21.41 -2.63 -0.63
CA LYS A 124 -20.20 -3.03 0.09
C LYS A 124 -19.50 -1.85 0.77
N ALA A 125 -19.83 -0.65 0.37
CA ALA A 125 -19.38 0.59 0.99
C ALA A 125 -20.53 1.58 1.08
N TYR A 126 -20.41 2.57 1.97
CA TYR A 126 -21.40 3.62 2.15
C TYR A 126 -20.70 4.93 2.53
N GLU A 127 -21.34 6.04 2.19
CA GLU A 127 -20.91 7.38 2.57
C GLU A 127 -21.58 7.79 3.89
N LYS A 128 -20.81 8.41 4.78
CA LYS A 128 -21.29 9.04 5.99
C LYS A 128 -20.36 10.18 6.40
N ASP A 129 -20.93 11.35 6.63
CA ASP A 129 -20.21 12.56 7.12
C ASP A 129 -18.99 12.93 6.23
N GLY A 130 -19.13 12.81 4.90
CA GLY A 130 -18.07 13.10 3.93
C GLY A 130 -16.97 12.04 3.83
N HIS A 131 -17.14 10.90 4.50
CA HIS A 131 -16.23 9.76 4.44
C HIS A 131 -16.90 8.56 3.80
N VAL A 132 -16.12 7.73 3.10
CA VAL A 132 -16.61 6.45 2.59
C VAL A 132 -16.05 5.31 3.43
N PHE A 133 -16.94 4.44 3.87
CA PHE A 133 -16.65 3.30 4.73
C PHE A 133 -16.94 1.99 4.01
N PHE A 134 -16.03 1.03 4.12
CA PHE A 134 -16.30 -0.34 3.68
C PHE A 134 -17.14 -1.07 4.72
N HIS A 135 -18.27 -1.65 4.29
CA HIS A 135 -19.17 -2.40 5.17
C HIS A 135 -18.65 -3.81 5.39
N VAL A 136 -17.76 -3.98 6.35
CA VAL A 136 -17.09 -5.25 6.70
C VAL A 136 -18.07 -6.42 6.86
N PRO A 137 -19.22 -6.29 7.60
CA PRO A 137 -20.18 -7.40 7.75
C PRO A 137 -20.75 -7.91 6.42
N SER A 138 -20.79 -7.08 5.38
CA SER A 138 -21.28 -7.48 4.06
C SER A 138 -20.36 -8.46 3.32
N TYR A 139 -19.14 -8.68 3.81
CA TYR A 139 -18.14 -9.54 3.19
C TYR A 139 -17.78 -10.73 4.08
N GLY A 140 -18.52 -11.83 3.97
CA GLY A 140 -18.33 -13.03 4.80
C GLY A 140 -16.96 -13.73 4.68
N GLY A 141 -16.08 -13.26 3.79
CA GLY A 141 -14.69 -13.72 3.64
C GLY A 141 -13.67 -12.83 4.35
N TYR A 142 -14.10 -11.75 5.02
CA TYR A 142 -13.21 -10.82 5.69
C TYR A 142 -12.42 -11.53 6.80
N GLY A 143 -11.13 -11.23 6.89
CA GLY A 143 -10.26 -11.86 7.88
C GLY A 143 -9.73 -13.25 7.53
N LYS A 144 -10.35 -13.99 6.59
CA LYS A 144 -9.92 -15.36 6.22
C LYS A 144 -8.48 -15.43 5.70
N LEU A 145 -8.02 -14.41 4.99
CA LEU A 145 -6.67 -14.35 4.45
C LEU A 145 -5.62 -14.10 5.53
N SER A 146 -5.95 -13.22 6.48
CA SER A 146 -5.06 -12.85 7.59
C SER A 146 -5.15 -13.82 8.77
N ASN A 147 -6.09 -14.78 8.72
CA ASN A 147 -6.45 -15.68 9.82
C ASN A 147 -6.75 -14.92 11.13
N ARG A 148 -7.50 -13.82 11.01
CA ARG A 148 -7.90 -12.96 12.13
C ARG A 148 -9.39 -12.87 12.24
N GLU A 149 -9.85 -12.95 13.47
CA GLU A 149 -11.23 -12.63 13.82
C GLU A 149 -11.44 -11.12 13.83
N ILE A 150 -12.64 -10.69 13.45
CA ILE A 150 -13.00 -9.27 13.36
C ILE A 150 -12.79 -8.57 14.71
N ASP A 151 -13.15 -9.23 15.81
CA ASP A 151 -13.01 -8.68 17.17
C ASP A 151 -11.55 -8.37 17.55
N GLN A 152 -10.58 -9.11 17.02
CA GLN A 152 -9.16 -8.85 17.25
C GLN A 152 -8.63 -7.62 16.48
N GLN A 153 -9.35 -7.17 15.47
CA GLN A 153 -8.98 -6.00 14.67
C GLN A 153 -9.49 -4.69 15.28
N LEU A 154 -10.48 -4.79 16.17
CA LEU A 154 -11.09 -3.64 16.84
C LEU A 154 -10.15 -2.94 17.82
N ALA A 155 -9.21 -3.67 18.38
CA ALA A 155 -8.31 -3.18 19.46
C ALA A 155 -7.18 -2.24 18.99
N GLY A 156 -7.10 -1.88 17.70
CA GLY A 156 -5.94 -1.17 17.15
C GLY A 156 -6.25 0.01 16.20
N SER A 157 -7.50 0.49 16.14
CA SER A 157 -7.83 1.61 15.27
C SER A 157 -7.30 2.94 15.82
N ARG A 158 -6.56 3.67 14.99
CA ARG A 158 -6.01 5.00 15.31
C ARG A 158 -7.06 6.12 15.29
N VAL A 159 -8.27 5.81 14.87
CA VAL A 159 -9.39 6.77 14.77
C VAL A 159 -10.55 6.19 15.56
N PRO A 160 -11.25 6.98 16.40
CA PRO A 160 -12.47 6.55 17.07
C PRO A 160 -13.60 6.39 16.06
N VAL A 161 -13.55 5.32 15.26
CA VAL A 161 -14.60 4.95 14.32
C VAL A 161 -15.43 3.86 14.99
N SER A 162 -16.74 3.91 14.82
CA SER A 162 -17.61 2.82 15.25
C SER A 162 -17.14 1.52 14.64
N TYR A 163 -16.83 0.56 15.46
CA TYR A 163 -16.00 -0.63 15.29
C TYR A 163 -16.40 -1.64 14.19
N THR A 164 -17.25 -1.29 13.26
CA THR A 164 -17.71 -2.16 12.18
C THR A 164 -17.25 -1.73 10.79
N HIS A 165 -16.43 -0.64 10.69
CA HIS A 165 -16.14 0.00 9.42
C HIS A 165 -14.64 0.28 9.27
N LEU A 166 -14.13 0.09 8.05
CA LEU A 166 -12.80 0.54 7.63
C LEU A 166 -12.98 1.79 6.75
N THR A 167 -12.23 2.84 7.06
CA THR A 167 -12.14 4.00 6.15
C THR A 167 -11.44 3.58 4.87
N LEU A 168 -12.06 3.86 3.75
CA LEU A 168 -11.41 3.81 2.46
C LEU A 168 -10.56 5.08 2.29
N PRO A 169 -9.43 5.05 1.57
CA PRO A 169 -8.48 6.17 1.49
C PRO A 169 -9.00 7.33 0.62
N THR A 170 -10.20 7.83 0.91
CA THR A 170 -10.82 8.94 0.20
C THR A 170 -10.76 10.26 0.95
N SER A 171 -10.49 10.23 2.25
CA SER A 171 -10.55 11.44 3.10
C SER A 171 -9.35 12.38 2.96
N SER A 172 -8.32 11.99 2.24
CA SER A 172 -7.11 12.81 2.03
C SER A 172 -7.08 13.54 0.69
N TRP A 173 -8.22 13.61 -0.03
CA TRP A 173 -8.25 14.07 -1.42
C TRP A 173 -9.07 15.34 -1.66
N VAL A 174 -9.43 16.08 -0.62
CA VAL A 174 -10.08 17.40 -0.77
C VAL A 174 -9.17 18.49 -0.28
#